data_93a271f212fb76b6fbe7076b561e2a6a
#
_entry.id   93a271f212fb76b6fbe7076b561e2a6a
#
_cell.length_a   1.000
_cell.length_b   1.000
_cell.length_c   1.000
_cell.angle_alpha   90.00
_cell.angle_beta   90.00
_cell.angle_gamma   90.00
#
_symmetry.space_group_name_H-M   'P 1'
#
loop_
_entity.id
_entity.type
_entity.pdbx_description
1 polymer ?
#
loop_
_entity_poly.entity_id
_entity_poly.type
_entity_poly.pdbx_seq_one_letter_code
_entity_poly.pdbx_strand_id
1 'polypeptide(L)'
;MVFQNFGLLPHKNVLDNAAFGLEVKGVDRDDRYSVAREMLDKVGLTGWENANQRELSGGMQQRVGLARALAVDPSILLMDEPFSGLDPLIRRQMREELSLLQSEIQKTIIFITHDLDEAITIGDRIAIMRDGEIIQIGTPKEIITQPADDFVKEFTQGISKTKVIDIEHIVSEPEVVFSPTDSHELVRTKMEQANTDYAIGLDPEEQYLGLLCRDQLDAVVDHTIDIDSLVDSSIVSVLPD
;
A
#
# COMPACT_ATOMS: atom_id res chain seq x y z
N MET A 1 1.29 8.54 22.31
CA MET A 1 2.52 8.13 21.61
C MET A 1 2.69 6.63 21.74
N VAL A 2 3.04 5.95 20.66
CA VAL A 2 3.42 4.54 20.57
C VAL A 2 4.93 4.47 20.41
N PHE A 3 5.59 3.66 21.23
CA PHE A 3 7.06 3.61 21.33
C PHE A 3 7.61 2.36 20.64
N GLN A 4 8.83 2.43 20.14
CA GLN A 4 9.58 1.33 19.53
C GLN A 4 9.64 0.07 20.41
N ASN A 5 9.88 0.22 21.70
CA ASN A 5 9.95 -0.87 22.70
C ASN A 5 8.61 -1.08 23.43
N PHE A 6 7.47 -0.87 22.76
CA PHE A 6 6.11 -1.01 23.25
C PHE A 6 5.79 -0.14 24.50
N GLY A 7 6.76 0.14 25.36
CA GLY A 7 6.64 0.97 26.55
C GLY A 7 5.56 0.50 27.54
N LEU A 8 5.26 -0.80 27.57
CA LEU A 8 4.28 -1.36 28.50
C LEU A 8 4.80 -1.33 29.94
N LEU A 9 3.88 -1.13 30.87
CA LEU A 9 4.15 -1.16 32.29
C LEU A 9 4.16 -2.63 32.77
N PRO A 10 5.34 -3.17 33.18
CA PRO A 10 5.47 -4.62 33.43
C PRO A 10 4.71 -5.12 34.68
N HIS A 11 4.31 -4.21 35.56
CA HIS A 11 3.54 -4.49 36.78
C HIS A 11 2.02 -4.36 36.58
N LYS A 12 1.59 -4.01 35.38
CA LYS A 12 0.18 -3.87 34.97
C LYS A 12 -0.18 -4.96 33.94
N ASN A 13 -1.40 -5.47 34.02
CA ASN A 13 -1.97 -6.35 33.00
C ASN A 13 -2.31 -5.57 31.72
N VAL A 14 -2.86 -6.24 30.71
CA VAL A 14 -3.25 -5.66 29.41
C VAL A 14 -4.28 -4.55 29.60
N LEU A 15 -5.35 -4.79 30.37
CA LEU A 15 -6.40 -3.80 30.60
C LEU A 15 -5.87 -2.57 31.34
N ASP A 16 -5.07 -2.77 32.36
CA ASP A 16 -4.46 -1.67 33.13
C ASP A 16 -3.47 -0.86 32.29
N ASN A 17 -2.75 -1.50 31.38
CA ASN A 17 -1.89 -0.82 30.42
C ASN A 17 -2.71 0.03 29.46
N ALA A 18 -3.77 -0.51 28.87
CA ALA A 18 -4.65 0.21 27.95
C ALA A 18 -5.34 1.41 28.64
N ALA A 19 -5.77 1.23 29.89
CA ALA A 19 -6.44 2.26 30.70
C ALA A 19 -5.49 3.32 31.28
N PHE A 20 -4.17 3.11 31.25
CA PHE A 20 -3.20 3.92 32.00
C PHE A 20 -3.27 5.42 31.67
N GLY A 21 -3.42 5.78 30.41
CA GLY A 21 -3.52 7.19 30.01
C GLY A 21 -4.74 7.90 30.60
N LEU A 22 -5.87 7.19 30.73
CA LEU A 22 -7.09 7.69 31.38
C LEU A 22 -6.96 7.74 32.90
N GLU A 23 -6.23 6.78 33.49
CA GLU A 23 -5.89 6.79 34.92
C GLU A 23 -5.12 8.07 35.30
N VAL A 24 -4.11 8.44 34.49
CA VAL A 24 -3.33 9.67 34.69
C VAL A 24 -4.19 10.93 34.53
N LYS A 25 -5.20 10.89 33.65
CA LYS A 25 -6.18 11.98 33.51
C LYS A 25 -7.22 12.04 34.63
N GLY A 26 -7.21 11.11 35.60
CA GLY A 26 -8.14 11.07 36.70
C GLY A 26 -9.55 10.58 36.36
N VAL A 27 -9.71 9.85 35.23
CA VAL A 27 -10.99 9.26 34.83
C VAL A 27 -11.36 8.14 35.80
N ASP A 28 -12.65 8.05 36.18
CA ASP A 28 -13.15 7.00 37.05
C ASP A 28 -12.81 5.58 36.55
N ARG A 29 -12.70 4.65 37.49
CA ARG A 29 -12.21 3.29 37.18
C ARG A 29 -13.11 2.55 36.22
N ASP A 30 -14.41 2.63 36.40
CA ASP A 30 -15.36 1.88 35.57
C ASP A 30 -15.42 2.47 34.15
N ASP A 31 -15.40 3.79 34.03
CA ASP A 31 -15.37 4.50 32.74
C ASP A 31 -14.07 4.21 31.98
N ARG A 32 -12.90 4.33 32.62
CA ARG A 32 -11.62 4.09 31.95
C ARG A 32 -11.45 2.63 31.51
N TYR A 33 -12.00 1.67 32.27
CA TYR A 33 -11.97 0.27 31.89
C TYR A 33 -12.96 -0.06 30.76
N SER A 34 -14.09 0.62 30.69
CA SER A 34 -15.01 0.52 29.57
C SER A 34 -14.35 0.96 28.27
N VAL A 35 -13.73 2.16 28.26
CA VAL A 35 -13.00 2.67 27.11
C VAL A 35 -11.80 1.77 26.74
N ALA A 36 -11.04 1.32 27.74
CA ALA A 36 -9.90 0.45 27.47
C ALA A 36 -10.29 -0.87 26.83
N ARG A 37 -11.42 -1.50 27.23
CA ARG A 37 -11.93 -2.72 26.58
C ARG A 37 -12.36 -2.46 25.14
N GLU A 38 -13.03 -1.35 24.88
CA GLU A 38 -13.38 -0.96 23.51
C GLU A 38 -12.15 -0.82 22.62
N MET A 39 -11.08 -0.17 23.11
CA MET A 39 -9.85 -0.02 22.36
C MET A 39 -9.10 -1.34 22.19
N LEU A 40 -9.13 -2.22 23.19
CA LEU A 40 -8.55 -3.56 23.08
C LEU A 40 -9.31 -4.43 22.05
N ASP A 41 -10.62 -4.29 21.98
CA ASP A 41 -11.44 -4.96 20.97
C ASP A 41 -11.07 -4.49 19.55
N LYS A 42 -10.97 -3.17 19.33
CA LYS A 42 -10.54 -2.58 18.06
C LYS A 42 -9.18 -3.06 17.56
N VAL A 43 -8.28 -3.38 18.45
CA VAL A 43 -6.95 -3.92 18.11
C VAL A 43 -6.88 -5.46 18.17
N GLY A 44 -8.01 -6.15 18.30
CA GLY A 44 -8.12 -7.61 18.26
C GLY A 44 -7.52 -8.32 19.48
N LEU A 45 -7.63 -7.70 20.66
CA LEU A 45 -7.13 -8.25 21.94
C LEU A 45 -8.26 -8.60 22.93
N THR A 46 -9.47 -8.81 22.46
CA THR A 46 -10.58 -9.31 23.27
C THR A 46 -10.22 -10.65 23.90
N GLY A 47 -10.45 -10.79 25.20
CA GLY A 47 -10.14 -11.99 25.98
C GLY A 47 -8.72 -12.01 26.58
N TRP A 48 -7.88 -11.00 26.28
CA TRP A 48 -6.52 -10.89 26.81
C TRP A 48 -6.39 -9.84 27.94
N GLU A 49 -7.48 -9.28 28.42
CA GLU A 49 -7.52 -8.15 29.37
C GLU A 49 -6.72 -8.42 30.66
N ASN A 50 -6.75 -9.66 31.14
CA ASN A 50 -6.11 -10.07 32.40
C ASN A 50 -4.69 -10.61 32.22
N ALA A 51 -4.21 -10.76 30.94
CA ALA A 51 -2.89 -11.28 30.67
C ALA A 51 -1.80 -10.28 31.06
N ASN A 52 -0.63 -10.81 31.42
CA ASN A 52 0.56 -10.01 31.71
C ASN A 52 1.40 -9.83 30.46
N GLN A 53 2.26 -8.81 30.43
CA GLN A 53 3.13 -8.52 29.29
C GLN A 53 3.95 -9.75 28.81
N ARG A 54 4.40 -10.61 29.74
CA ARG A 54 5.24 -11.77 29.42
C ARG A 54 4.50 -12.90 28.69
N GLU A 55 3.18 -12.87 28.71
CA GLU A 55 2.31 -13.84 28.06
C GLU A 55 1.98 -13.43 26.62
N LEU A 56 2.41 -12.23 26.20
CA LEU A 56 2.10 -11.64 24.90
C LEU A 56 3.27 -11.78 23.92
N SER A 57 2.94 -12.05 22.64
CA SER A 57 3.89 -11.89 21.56
C SER A 57 4.25 -10.42 21.34
N GLY A 58 5.35 -10.12 20.61
CA GLY A 58 5.74 -8.74 20.28
C GLY A 58 4.62 -7.95 19.58
N GLY A 59 3.93 -8.57 18.63
CA GLY A 59 2.78 -7.94 17.94
C GLY A 59 1.62 -7.65 18.90
N MET A 60 1.32 -8.55 19.83
CA MET A 60 0.29 -8.30 20.84
C MET A 60 0.69 -7.17 21.80
N GLN A 61 1.95 -7.10 22.20
CA GLN A 61 2.45 -5.98 23.02
C GLN A 61 2.32 -4.65 22.31
N GLN A 62 2.60 -4.63 21.01
CA GLN A 62 2.42 -3.45 20.17
C GLN A 62 0.96 -3.02 20.11
N ARG A 63 0.03 -3.95 19.91
CA ARG A 63 -1.42 -3.68 19.92
C ARG A 63 -1.89 -3.12 21.26
N VAL A 64 -1.38 -3.60 22.40
CA VAL A 64 -1.67 -3.01 23.73
C VAL A 64 -1.17 -1.56 23.79
N GLY A 65 0.06 -1.29 23.29
CA GLY A 65 0.60 0.07 23.21
C GLY A 65 -0.26 1.01 22.37
N LEU A 66 -0.79 0.49 21.24
CA LEU A 66 -1.70 1.22 20.36
C LEU A 66 -3.05 1.48 21.06
N ALA A 67 -3.67 0.46 21.67
CA ALA A 67 -4.91 0.61 22.43
C ALA A 67 -4.77 1.67 23.54
N ARG A 68 -3.66 1.64 24.29
CA ARG A 68 -3.35 2.66 25.31
C ARG A 68 -3.28 4.08 24.74
N ALA A 69 -2.66 4.23 23.58
CA ALA A 69 -2.52 5.53 22.94
C ALA A 69 -3.86 6.04 22.38
N LEU A 70 -4.72 5.14 21.89
CA LEU A 70 -6.04 5.47 21.38
C LEU A 70 -7.06 5.76 22.50
N ALA A 71 -6.97 5.07 23.63
CA ALA A 71 -7.91 5.21 24.76
C ALA A 71 -8.05 6.65 25.26
N VAL A 72 -7.01 7.48 25.15
CA VAL A 72 -7.04 8.88 25.57
C VAL A 72 -7.63 9.83 24.52
N ASP A 73 -8.10 9.29 23.40
CA ASP A 73 -8.67 10.00 22.25
C ASP A 73 -7.81 11.20 21.78
N PRO A 74 -6.58 10.96 21.32
CA PRO A 74 -5.69 12.04 20.89
C PRO A 74 -6.13 12.60 19.53
N SER A 75 -5.94 13.92 19.31
CA SER A 75 -6.09 14.52 17.98
C SER A 75 -4.93 14.17 17.04
N ILE A 76 -3.74 13.92 17.59
CA ILE A 76 -2.53 13.52 16.86
C ILE A 76 -1.93 12.30 17.54
N LEU A 77 -1.69 11.25 16.78
CA LEU A 77 -1.05 10.02 17.23
C LEU A 77 0.41 9.98 16.75
N LEU A 78 1.35 9.95 17.69
CA LEU A 78 2.77 9.83 17.40
C LEU A 78 3.18 8.35 17.50
N MET A 79 3.85 7.83 16.48
CA MET A 79 4.38 6.47 16.43
C MET A 79 5.87 6.51 16.09
N ASP A 80 6.70 5.95 16.96
CA ASP A 80 8.15 5.94 16.81
C ASP A 80 8.61 4.51 16.56
N GLU A 81 8.98 4.21 15.30
CA GLU A 81 9.38 2.88 14.82
C GLU A 81 8.51 1.73 15.34
N PRO A 82 7.18 1.79 15.21
CA PRO A 82 6.30 0.87 15.93
C PRO A 82 6.46 -0.60 15.51
N PHE A 83 7.07 -0.88 14.37
CA PHE A 83 7.19 -2.24 13.82
C PHE A 83 8.63 -2.78 13.78
N SER A 84 9.61 -2.03 14.25
CA SER A 84 11.04 -2.38 14.13
C SER A 84 11.44 -3.67 14.87
N GLY A 85 10.75 -4.02 15.95
CA GLY A 85 11.03 -5.23 16.75
C GLY A 85 10.23 -6.46 16.35
N LEU A 86 9.47 -6.41 15.25
CA LEU A 86 8.60 -7.50 14.82
C LEU A 86 9.24 -8.32 13.69
N ASP A 87 8.92 -9.61 13.64
CA ASP A 87 9.27 -10.45 12.50
C ASP A 87 8.54 -9.98 11.22
N PRO A 88 9.07 -10.32 10.01
CA PRO A 88 8.54 -9.78 8.76
C PRO A 88 7.06 -10.09 8.50
N LEU A 89 6.57 -11.26 8.92
CA LEU A 89 5.17 -11.66 8.71
C LEU A 89 4.24 -10.83 9.59
N ILE A 90 4.55 -10.74 10.89
CA ILE A 90 3.77 -9.95 11.85
C ILE A 90 3.83 -8.46 11.50
N ARG A 91 4.99 -7.96 11.04
CA ARG A 91 5.15 -6.57 10.59
C ARG A 91 4.19 -6.24 9.42
N ARG A 92 4.10 -7.11 8.42
CA ARG A 92 3.17 -6.95 7.30
C ARG A 92 1.72 -6.91 7.78
N GLN A 93 1.34 -7.84 8.65
CA GLN A 93 0.01 -7.93 9.24
C GLN A 93 -0.36 -6.66 10.01
N MET A 94 0.57 -6.16 10.85
CA MET A 94 0.37 -4.94 11.63
C MET A 94 0.24 -3.68 10.77
N ARG A 95 0.92 -3.61 9.61
CA ARG A 95 0.76 -2.51 8.65
C ARG A 95 -0.65 -2.50 8.04
N GLU A 96 -1.12 -3.65 7.59
CA GLU A 96 -2.46 -3.82 7.02
C GLU A 96 -3.53 -3.44 8.05
N GLU A 97 -3.39 -3.90 9.29
CA GLU A 97 -4.30 -3.57 10.39
C GLU A 97 -4.28 -2.07 10.74
N LEU A 98 -3.10 -1.44 10.76
CA LEU A 98 -2.99 -0.01 11.04
C LEU A 98 -3.65 0.83 9.94
N SER A 99 -3.50 0.44 8.68
CA SER A 99 -4.15 1.10 7.54
C SER A 99 -5.68 1.02 7.65
N LEU A 100 -6.23 -0.14 7.99
CA LEU A 100 -7.67 -0.30 8.23
C LEU A 100 -8.14 0.56 9.40
N LEU A 101 -7.41 0.51 10.52
CA LEU A 101 -7.72 1.30 11.70
C LEU A 101 -7.68 2.80 11.42
N GLN A 102 -6.72 3.27 10.61
CA GLN A 102 -6.61 4.68 10.23
C GLN A 102 -7.86 5.17 9.49
N SER A 103 -8.41 4.35 8.58
CA SER A 103 -9.63 4.68 7.86
C SER A 103 -10.85 4.82 8.78
N GLU A 104 -10.88 4.06 9.87
CA GLU A 104 -11.98 4.11 10.85
C GLU A 104 -11.87 5.30 11.81
N ILE A 105 -10.65 5.55 12.35
CA ILE A 105 -10.47 6.56 13.41
C ILE A 105 -10.28 7.98 12.89
N GLN A 106 -9.91 8.17 11.62
CA GLN A 106 -9.70 9.47 10.96
C GLN A 106 -8.83 10.44 11.78
N LYS A 107 -7.76 9.95 12.41
CA LYS A 107 -6.82 10.76 13.19
C LYS A 107 -5.58 11.12 12.38
N THR A 108 -4.99 12.26 12.69
CA THR A 108 -3.67 12.58 12.18
C THR A 108 -2.62 11.69 12.84
N ILE A 109 -1.87 10.95 12.05
CA ILE A 109 -0.79 10.06 12.50
C ILE A 109 0.54 10.65 12.04
N ILE A 110 1.48 10.84 12.96
CA ILE A 110 2.89 11.08 12.64
C ILE A 110 3.63 9.77 12.90
N PHE A 111 4.08 9.14 11.83
CA PHE A 111 4.69 7.82 11.82
C PHE A 111 6.16 7.93 11.46
N ILE A 112 7.04 7.55 12.38
CA ILE A 112 8.50 7.54 12.17
C ILE A 112 8.93 6.11 11.88
N THR A 113 9.64 5.92 10.78
CA THR A 113 10.22 4.64 10.38
C THR A 113 11.49 4.86 9.58
N HIS A 114 12.40 3.89 9.59
CA HIS A 114 13.55 3.79 8.69
C HIS A 114 13.25 2.90 7.48
N ASP A 115 12.06 2.29 7.43
CA ASP A 115 11.62 1.41 6.34
C ASP A 115 10.73 2.20 5.37
N LEU A 116 11.27 2.45 4.16
CA LEU A 116 10.55 3.21 3.14
C LEU A 116 9.29 2.49 2.63
N ASP A 117 9.27 1.16 2.63
CA ASP A 117 8.08 0.37 2.28
C ASP A 117 6.93 0.63 3.27
N GLU A 118 7.24 0.80 4.55
CA GLU A 118 6.24 1.18 5.56
C GLU A 118 5.71 2.60 5.29
N ALA A 119 6.61 3.56 5.04
CA ALA A 119 6.24 4.93 4.77
C ALA A 119 5.33 5.06 3.53
N ILE A 120 5.63 4.32 2.46
CA ILE A 120 4.85 4.30 1.22
C ILE A 120 3.48 3.66 1.41
N THR A 121 3.41 2.59 2.21
CA THR A 121 2.17 1.83 2.39
C THR A 121 1.17 2.56 3.30
N ILE A 122 1.66 3.31 4.30
CA ILE A 122 0.83 3.89 5.36
C ILE A 122 0.63 5.40 5.16
N GLY A 123 1.64 6.10 4.61
CA GLY A 123 1.69 7.54 4.62
C GLY A 123 1.00 8.21 3.43
N ASP A 124 0.08 9.13 3.68
CA ASP A 124 -0.44 10.05 2.67
C ASP A 124 0.66 11.03 2.20
N ARG A 125 1.57 11.38 3.10
CA ARG A 125 2.74 12.23 2.84
C ARG A 125 3.97 11.69 3.55
N ILE A 126 5.11 11.76 2.89
CA ILE A 126 6.40 11.30 3.39
C ILE A 126 7.34 12.50 3.52
N ALA A 127 8.00 12.62 4.67
CA ALA A 127 9.11 13.54 4.89
C ALA A 127 10.42 12.74 4.99
N ILE A 128 11.33 12.92 4.04
CA ILE A 128 12.67 12.31 4.08
C ILE A 128 13.61 13.25 4.83
N MET A 129 14.28 12.70 5.83
CA MET A 129 15.20 13.45 6.69
C MET A 129 16.64 12.90 6.58
N ARG A 130 17.62 13.79 6.65
CA ARG A 130 19.04 13.47 6.74
C ARG A 130 19.71 14.49 7.67
N ASP A 131 20.52 14.01 8.61
CA ASP A 131 21.30 14.85 9.54
C ASP A 131 20.45 15.89 10.32
N GLY A 132 19.19 15.55 10.63
CA GLY A 132 18.27 16.40 11.36
C GLY A 132 17.52 17.43 10.49
N GLU A 133 17.76 17.46 9.19
CA GLU A 133 17.11 18.35 8.23
C GLU A 133 16.12 17.59 7.34
N ILE A 134 15.03 18.25 6.97
CA ILE A 134 14.07 17.71 5.99
C ILE A 134 14.60 18.01 4.59
N ILE A 135 14.86 16.95 3.82
CA ILE A 135 15.38 17.04 2.46
C ILE A 135 14.22 17.16 1.45
N GLN A 136 13.18 16.37 1.66
CA GLN A 136 12.00 16.40 0.77
C GLN A 136 10.74 16.05 1.55
N ILE A 137 9.61 16.69 1.19
CA ILE A 137 8.26 16.31 1.62
C ILE A 137 7.41 16.17 0.37
N GLY A 138 6.70 15.04 0.25
CA GLY A 138 5.79 14.80 -0.87
C GLY A 138 4.88 13.60 -0.61
N THR A 139 4.01 13.33 -1.58
CA THR A 139 3.28 12.06 -1.65
C THR A 139 4.25 10.91 -1.97
N PRO A 140 3.90 9.64 -1.69
CA PRO A 140 4.69 8.49 -2.10
C PRO A 140 5.11 8.55 -3.58
N LYS A 141 4.18 8.95 -4.45
CA LYS A 141 4.41 9.11 -5.88
C LYS A 141 5.48 10.18 -6.17
N GLU A 142 5.36 11.37 -5.61
CA GLU A 142 6.32 12.46 -5.81
C GLU A 142 7.73 12.07 -5.34
N ILE A 143 7.83 11.43 -4.17
CA ILE A 143 9.12 10.97 -3.61
C ILE A 143 9.84 10.00 -4.57
N ILE A 144 9.11 9.09 -5.22
CA ILE A 144 9.69 8.07 -6.10
C ILE A 144 9.94 8.59 -7.51
N THR A 145 9.04 9.43 -8.04
CA THR A 145 9.12 9.87 -9.45
C THR A 145 9.91 11.16 -9.63
N GLN A 146 10.00 11.99 -8.58
CA GLN A 146 10.64 13.32 -8.60
C GLN A 146 11.56 13.51 -7.38
N PRO A 147 12.62 12.68 -7.22
CA PRO A 147 13.54 12.81 -6.09
C PRO A 147 14.26 14.15 -6.13
N ALA A 148 14.34 14.83 -4.98
CA ALA A 148 14.93 16.18 -4.85
C ALA A 148 16.45 16.20 -5.05
N ASP A 149 17.15 15.12 -4.67
CA ASP A 149 18.59 14.99 -4.81
C ASP A 149 19.00 13.51 -5.03
N ASP A 150 20.30 13.27 -5.23
CA ASP A 150 20.86 11.94 -5.43
C ASP A 150 20.67 11.03 -4.19
N PHE A 151 20.64 11.59 -2.98
CA PHE A 151 20.38 10.83 -1.77
C PHE A 151 18.95 10.26 -1.76
N VAL A 152 17.95 11.08 -2.06
CA VAL A 152 16.56 10.61 -2.15
C VAL A 152 16.42 9.58 -3.25
N LYS A 153 17.07 9.80 -4.40
CA LYS A 153 17.07 8.86 -5.52
C LYS A 153 17.68 7.50 -5.14
N GLU A 154 18.80 7.49 -4.46
CA GLU A 154 19.45 6.27 -3.98
C GLU A 154 18.59 5.57 -2.93
N PHE A 155 18.04 6.32 -1.98
CA PHE A 155 17.16 5.81 -0.90
C PHE A 155 15.91 5.13 -1.46
N THR A 156 15.39 5.59 -2.61
CA THR A 156 14.18 5.06 -3.26
C THR A 156 14.45 3.94 -4.28
N GLN A 157 15.71 3.64 -4.64
CA GLN A 157 16.05 2.67 -5.71
C GLN A 157 15.53 1.25 -5.49
N GLY A 158 15.35 0.82 -4.24
CA GLY A 158 14.86 -0.53 -3.90
C GLY A 158 13.35 -0.71 -4.00
N ILE A 159 12.60 0.36 -4.24
CA ILE A 159 11.14 0.33 -4.25
C ILE A 159 10.61 0.00 -5.64
N SER A 160 9.69 -0.96 -5.70
CA SER A 160 8.96 -1.22 -6.94
C SER A 160 8.04 -0.05 -7.27
N LYS A 161 8.28 0.58 -8.41
CA LYS A 161 7.46 1.70 -8.90
C LYS A 161 5.98 1.33 -9.04
N THR A 162 5.67 0.05 -9.23
CA THR A 162 4.29 -0.45 -9.33
C THR A 162 3.47 -0.31 -8.04
N LYS A 163 4.11 -0.02 -6.89
CA LYS A 163 3.41 0.23 -5.62
C LYS A 163 2.80 1.64 -5.52
N VAL A 164 3.23 2.57 -6.36
CA VAL A 164 2.88 4.01 -6.23
C VAL A 164 2.46 4.65 -7.55
N ILE A 165 2.60 3.94 -8.67
CA ILE A 165 2.20 4.43 -9.98
C ILE A 165 0.88 3.75 -10.32
N ASP A 166 -0.18 4.53 -10.40
CA ASP A 166 -1.46 4.08 -10.90
C ASP A 166 -1.33 3.67 -12.36
N ILE A 167 -2.08 2.66 -12.75
CA ILE A 167 -2.08 2.12 -14.13
C ILE A 167 -2.32 3.24 -15.15
N GLU A 168 -3.19 4.19 -14.83
CA GLU A 168 -3.48 5.36 -15.66
C GLU A 168 -2.26 6.17 -16.12
N HIS A 169 -1.17 6.14 -15.35
CA HIS A 169 0.06 6.86 -15.66
C HIS A 169 1.09 6.03 -16.45
N ILE A 170 0.82 4.74 -16.61
CA ILE A 170 1.63 3.80 -17.40
C ILE A 170 0.96 3.52 -18.75
N VAL A 171 -0.36 3.70 -18.81
CA VAL A 171 -1.14 3.52 -20.04
C VAL A 171 -0.74 4.60 -21.04
N SER A 172 -0.21 4.18 -22.16
CA SER A 172 -0.09 5.01 -23.38
C SER A 172 -1.19 4.60 -24.35
N GLU A 173 -1.61 5.52 -25.19
CA GLU A 173 -2.47 5.15 -26.33
C GLU A 173 -1.76 4.05 -27.14
N PRO A 174 -2.48 3.03 -27.60
CA PRO A 174 -1.89 1.96 -28.39
C PRO A 174 -1.29 2.53 -29.69
N GLU A 175 -0.03 2.20 -29.97
CA GLU A 175 0.66 2.69 -31.18
C GLU A 175 0.02 2.15 -32.46
N VAL A 176 -0.55 0.94 -32.42
CA VAL A 176 -1.24 0.31 -33.53
C VAL A 176 -2.57 -0.28 -33.09
N VAL A 177 -3.63 0.19 -33.73
CA VAL A 177 -4.98 -0.35 -33.60
C VAL A 177 -5.41 -0.93 -34.92
N PHE A 178 -6.11 -2.07 -34.89
CA PHE A 178 -6.68 -2.71 -36.08
C PHE A 178 -8.14 -3.11 -35.83
N SER A 179 -8.90 -3.21 -36.94
CA SER A 179 -10.25 -3.77 -36.96
C SER A 179 -10.20 -5.22 -37.47
N PRO A 180 -11.17 -6.10 -37.10
CA PRO A 180 -11.32 -7.44 -37.68
C PRO A 180 -11.38 -7.45 -39.21
N THR A 181 -11.81 -6.34 -39.83
CA THR A 181 -11.90 -6.18 -41.28
C THR A 181 -10.59 -5.74 -41.94
N ASP A 182 -9.55 -5.39 -41.19
CA ASP A 182 -8.24 -5.01 -41.73
C ASP A 182 -7.52 -6.25 -42.31
N SER A 183 -6.77 -6.05 -43.38
CA SER A 183 -5.95 -7.12 -43.94
C SER A 183 -4.66 -7.32 -43.13
N HIS A 184 -4.15 -8.56 -43.05
CA HIS A 184 -2.88 -8.92 -42.40
C HIS A 184 -1.73 -7.98 -42.89
N GLU A 185 -1.67 -7.69 -44.16
CA GLU A 185 -0.64 -6.83 -44.77
C GLU A 185 -0.74 -5.39 -44.26
N LEU A 186 -1.95 -4.86 -44.08
CA LEU A 186 -2.19 -3.52 -43.55
C LEU A 186 -1.74 -3.46 -42.07
N VAL A 187 -2.11 -4.43 -41.24
CA VAL A 187 -1.73 -4.47 -39.82
C VAL A 187 -0.23 -4.61 -39.66
N ARG A 188 0.40 -5.48 -40.47
CA ARG A 188 1.87 -5.63 -40.50
C ARG A 188 2.56 -4.31 -40.84
N THR A 189 2.09 -3.64 -41.89
CA THR A 189 2.67 -2.35 -42.30
C THR A 189 2.55 -1.29 -41.22
N LYS A 190 1.40 -1.20 -40.56
CA LYS A 190 1.20 -0.31 -39.39
C LYS A 190 2.19 -0.62 -38.24
N MET A 191 2.37 -1.91 -37.90
CA MET A 191 3.29 -2.34 -36.85
C MET A 191 4.76 -2.05 -37.19
N GLU A 192 5.15 -2.23 -38.47
CA GLU A 192 6.50 -1.90 -38.96
C GLU A 192 6.77 -0.38 -38.89
N GLN A 193 5.81 0.44 -39.34
CA GLN A 193 5.93 1.91 -39.28
C GLN A 193 6.02 2.45 -37.86
N ALA A 194 5.26 1.87 -36.92
CA ALA A 194 5.27 2.23 -35.49
C ALA A 194 6.43 1.59 -34.73
N ASN A 195 7.19 0.67 -35.38
CA ASN A 195 8.27 -0.11 -34.75
C ASN A 195 7.82 -0.82 -33.46
N THR A 196 6.60 -1.39 -33.49
CA THR A 196 6.01 -2.16 -32.38
C THR A 196 5.82 -3.62 -32.74
N ASP A 197 5.84 -4.49 -31.74
CA ASP A 197 5.62 -5.95 -31.92
C ASP A 197 4.18 -6.36 -31.59
N TYR A 198 3.32 -5.39 -31.24
CA TYR A 198 1.92 -5.66 -30.87
C TYR A 198 0.97 -4.72 -31.59
N ALA A 199 -0.26 -5.22 -31.83
CA ALA A 199 -1.39 -4.42 -32.27
C ALA A 199 -2.62 -4.76 -31.43
N ILE A 200 -3.45 -3.76 -31.11
CA ILE A 200 -4.67 -3.93 -30.34
C ILE A 200 -5.87 -4.03 -31.30
N GLY A 201 -6.64 -5.11 -31.19
CA GLY A 201 -7.89 -5.30 -31.91
C GLY A 201 -9.03 -4.57 -31.23
N LEU A 202 -9.77 -3.75 -31.99
CA LEU A 202 -11.02 -3.14 -31.57
C LEU A 202 -12.15 -3.51 -32.53
N ASP A 203 -13.34 -3.72 -31.98
CA ASP A 203 -14.54 -3.88 -32.79
C ASP A 203 -15.05 -2.52 -33.33
N PRO A 204 -16.11 -2.49 -34.17
CA PRO A 204 -16.70 -1.25 -34.67
C PRO A 204 -17.30 -0.34 -33.57
N GLU A 205 -17.52 -0.86 -32.37
CA GLU A 205 -18.00 -0.13 -31.20
C GLU A 205 -16.86 0.30 -30.27
N GLU A 206 -15.60 0.19 -30.75
CA GLU A 206 -14.36 0.48 -30.02
C GLU A 206 -14.14 -0.42 -28.77
N GLN A 207 -14.78 -1.61 -28.73
CA GLN A 207 -14.57 -2.58 -27.68
C GLN A 207 -13.29 -3.38 -27.94
N TYR A 208 -12.54 -3.68 -26.87
CA TYR A 208 -11.32 -4.47 -26.95
C TYR A 208 -11.60 -5.92 -27.33
N LEU A 209 -10.99 -6.37 -28.40
CA LEU A 209 -11.07 -7.77 -28.89
C LEU A 209 -9.92 -8.64 -28.38
N GLY A 210 -8.73 -8.05 -28.28
CA GLY A 210 -7.52 -8.77 -27.85
C GLY A 210 -6.24 -8.17 -28.41
N LEU A 211 -5.13 -8.86 -28.14
CA LEU A 211 -3.78 -8.48 -28.58
C LEU A 211 -3.32 -9.38 -29.73
N LEU A 212 -2.72 -8.81 -30.73
CA LEU A 212 -2.07 -9.52 -31.85
C LEU A 212 -0.58 -9.26 -31.81
N CYS A 213 0.23 -10.31 -31.73
CA CYS A 213 1.68 -10.24 -31.77
C CYS A 213 2.21 -10.38 -33.20
N ARG A 214 3.32 -9.72 -33.52
CA ARG A 214 3.98 -9.79 -34.84
C ARG A 214 4.32 -11.23 -35.22
N ASP A 215 4.83 -12.03 -34.30
CA ASP A 215 5.20 -13.43 -34.54
C ASP A 215 3.99 -14.28 -34.97
N GLN A 216 2.79 -13.98 -34.47
CA GLN A 216 1.56 -14.65 -34.88
C GLN A 216 1.17 -14.28 -36.31
N LEU A 217 1.33 -13.02 -36.68
CA LEU A 217 1.11 -12.53 -38.04
C LEU A 217 2.12 -13.10 -39.04
N ASP A 218 3.39 -13.24 -38.65
CA ASP A 218 4.47 -13.76 -39.48
C ASP A 218 4.39 -15.28 -39.65
N ALA A 219 3.78 -16.01 -38.68
CA ALA A 219 3.54 -17.44 -38.76
C ALA A 219 2.42 -17.83 -39.79
N VAL A 220 1.58 -16.86 -40.19
CA VAL A 220 0.48 -17.13 -41.11
C VAL A 220 1.00 -17.18 -42.56
N VAL A 221 1.06 -18.38 -43.13
CA VAL A 221 1.45 -18.64 -44.50
C VAL A 221 0.26 -18.50 -45.47
N ASP A 222 -0.96 -18.68 -44.94
CA ASP A 222 -2.20 -18.63 -45.69
C ASP A 222 -3.01 -17.37 -45.34
N HIS A 223 -2.99 -16.39 -46.23
CA HIS A 223 -3.68 -15.09 -46.07
C HIS A 223 -5.23 -15.18 -46.06
N THR A 224 -5.79 -16.41 -46.07
CA THR A 224 -7.24 -16.63 -45.98
C THR A 224 -7.69 -16.83 -44.54
N ILE A 225 -6.77 -16.92 -43.56
CA ILE A 225 -7.09 -17.04 -42.13
C ILE A 225 -7.61 -15.69 -41.66
N ASP A 226 -8.73 -15.72 -40.91
CA ASP A 226 -9.33 -14.50 -40.38
C ASP A 226 -8.45 -13.95 -39.25
N ILE A 227 -8.18 -12.64 -39.27
CA ILE A 227 -7.28 -12.00 -38.28
C ILE A 227 -7.78 -12.18 -36.87
N ASP A 228 -9.09 -12.25 -36.66
CA ASP A 228 -9.72 -12.52 -35.36
C ASP A 228 -9.30 -13.86 -34.73
N SER A 229 -8.96 -14.86 -35.56
CA SER A 229 -8.52 -16.16 -35.06
C SER A 229 -7.10 -16.15 -34.51
N LEU A 230 -6.33 -15.10 -34.76
CA LEU A 230 -4.95 -14.89 -34.32
C LEU A 230 -4.86 -14.05 -33.06
N VAL A 231 -5.97 -13.44 -32.64
CA VAL A 231 -6.01 -12.51 -31.52
C VAL A 231 -6.02 -13.27 -30.20
N ASP A 232 -5.12 -12.94 -29.30
CA ASP A 232 -5.12 -13.44 -27.94
C ASP A 232 -6.10 -12.63 -27.05
N SER A 233 -7.29 -13.17 -26.86
CA SER A 233 -8.34 -12.60 -26.01
C SER A 233 -8.17 -12.92 -24.51
N SER A 234 -7.15 -13.70 -24.13
CA SER A 234 -6.88 -14.02 -22.73
C SER A 234 -6.24 -12.86 -21.95
N ILE A 235 -5.69 -11.88 -22.68
CA ILE A 235 -5.13 -10.66 -22.08
C ILE A 235 -6.28 -9.70 -21.78
N VAL A 236 -6.53 -9.49 -20.49
CA VAL A 236 -7.63 -8.65 -19.99
C VAL A 236 -7.27 -7.17 -20.12
N SER A 237 -8.15 -6.37 -20.75
CA SER A 237 -8.04 -4.92 -20.68
C SER A 237 -8.48 -4.43 -19.29
N VAL A 238 -7.70 -3.55 -18.70
CA VAL A 238 -8.10 -2.80 -17.50
C VAL A 238 -8.58 -1.44 -17.98
N LEU A 239 -9.89 -1.19 -17.85
CA LEU A 239 -10.43 0.14 -18.10
C LEU A 239 -10.20 0.99 -16.84
N PRO A 240 -9.77 2.24 -16.97
CA PRO A 240 -9.82 3.19 -15.87
C PRO A 240 -11.27 3.43 -15.48
N ASP A 241 -11.56 3.43 -14.17
CA ASP A 241 -12.87 3.77 -13.59
C ASP A 241 -13.18 5.27 -13.77
#